data_22a51fd0b42a8fa3c565de3d26b1b005
#
_entry.id   22a51fd0b42a8fa3c565de3d26b1b005
#
_cell.length_a   1.000
_cell.length_b   1.000
_cell.length_c   1.000
_cell.angle_alpha   90.00
_cell.angle_beta   90.00
_cell.angle_gamma   90.00
#
_symmetry.space_group_name_H-M   'P 1'
#
loop_
_entity.id
_entity.type
_entity.pdbx_description
1 polymer ?
#
loop_
_entity_poly.entity_id
_entity_poly.type
_entity_poly.pdbx_seq_one_letter_code
_entity_poly.pdbx_strand_id
1 'polypeptide(L)'
;MISTNQFRNGAAIRVDGKRFTILYFQHVKPGKGGAFVRTRLRNLDTGAVIEKTFRAGEKVESVRTESRPMTFLYRDGDLFYFMDSETYDQIAIPVEVLGEASGYIVPNGEVSVLSADGEVVSVEPPAHVDLAVAETDPGLKGDTATGGSKPATLETGLVVQVPLFINVGDTVRVDTRTKEYLTRV
;
A
#
# COMPACT_ATOMS: atom_id res chain seq x y z
N MET A 1 -6.27 14.69 21.47
CA MET A 1 -6.89 13.46 22.03
C MET A 1 -8.29 13.27 21.47
N ILE A 2 -8.66 12.05 21.14
CA ILE A 2 -10.01 11.68 20.70
C ILE A 2 -10.57 10.60 21.63
N SER A 3 -11.87 10.60 21.81
CA SER A 3 -12.57 9.54 22.53
C SER A 3 -12.90 8.38 21.59
N THR A 4 -13.03 7.16 22.13
CA THR A 4 -13.49 6.00 21.35
C THR A 4 -14.83 6.22 20.65
N ASN A 5 -15.67 7.15 21.16
CA ASN A 5 -16.92 7.54 20.49
C ASN A 5 -16.70 8.33 19.19
N GLN A 6 -15.51 8.83 18.99
CA GLN A 6 -15.10 9.60 17.80
C GLN A 6 -14.27 8.77 16.82
N PHE A 7 -14.12 7.47 17.07
CA PHE A 7 -13.38 6.58 16.18
C PHE A 7 -14.02 6.53 14.80
N ARG A 8 -13.15 6.50 13.79
CA ARG A 8 -13.51 6.34 12.37
C ARG A 8 -12.50 5.43 11.73
N ASN A 9 -12.93 4.65 10.75
CA ASN A 9 -12.01 3.88 9.92
C ASN A 9 -11.07 4.84 9.18
N GLY A 10 -9.78 4.54 9.19
CA GLY A 10 -8.75 5.40 8.64
C GLY A 10 -8.19 6.46 9.60
N ALA A 11 -8.80 6.68 10.75
CA ALA A 11 -8.25 7.58 11.76
C ALA A 11 -6.96 7.01 12.34
N ALA A 12 -5.97 7.86 12.59
CA ALA A 12 -4.71 7.47 13.19
C ALA A 12 -4.66 7.86 14.67
N ILE A 13 -4.19 6.94 15.49
CA ILE A 13 -4.09 7.05 16.95
C ILE A 13 -2.73 6.57 17.44
N ARG A 14 -2.31 7.05 18.61
CA ARG A 14 -1.13 6.58 19.31
C ARG A 14 -1.52 5.72 20.50
N VAL A 15 -0.99 4.53 20.57
CA VAL A 15 -1.23 3.57 21.65
C VAL A 15 0.12 2.99 22.09
N ASP A 16 0.44 3.09 23.37
CA ASP A 16 1.69 2.60 23.94
C ASP A 16 2.93 3.11 23.17
N GLY A 17 2.92 4.38 22.76
CA GLY A 17 3.98 5.04 22.02
C GLY A 17 4.06 4.70 20.53
N LYS A 18 3.24 3.78 20.02
CA LYS A 18 3.21 3.36 18.62
C LYS A 18 2.05 3.98 17.87
N ARG A 19 2.22 4.22 16.56
CA ARG A 19 1.22 4.82 15.69
C ARG A 19 0.41 3.75 14.97
N PHE A 20 -0.93 3.87 15.00
CA PHE A 20 -1.83 2.91 14.38
C PHE A 20 -2.92 3.62 13.57
N THR A 21 -3.34 2.99 12.49
CA THR A 21 -4.57 3.33 11.78
C THR A 21 -5.69 2.39 12.20
N ILE A 22 -6.87 2.93 12.46
CA ILE A 22 -8.06 2.13 12.76
C ILE A 22 -8.59 1.55 11.45
N LEU A 23 -8.51 0.23 11.31
CA LEU A 23 -9.08 -0.49 10.16
C LEU A 23 -10.55 -0.79 10.36
N TYR A 24 -10.93 -1.13 11.58
CA TYR A 24 -12.27 -1.50 11.94
C TYR A 24 -12.49 -1.26 13.44
N PHE A 25 -13.71 -0.87 13.82
CA PHE A 25 -14.11 -0.76 15.21
C PHE A 25 -15.58 -1.16 15.39
N GLN A 26 -15.92 -1.67 16.56
CA GLN A 26 -17.27 -2.05 16.94
C GLN A 26 -17.54 -1.70 18.38
N HIS A 27 -18.60 -0.94 18.62
CA HIS A 27 -19.11 -0.67 19.96
C HIS A 27 -19.93 -1.86 20.47
N VAL A 28 -19.57 -2.38 21.64
CA VAL A 28 -20.26 -3.51 22.28
C VAL A 28 -20.80 -3.06 23.62
N LYS A 29 -22.11 -3.25 23.80
CA LYS A 29 -22.80 -3.02 25.07
C LYS A 29 -23.29 -4.38 25.61
N PRO A 30 -22.51 -5.06 26.47
CA PRO A 30 -22.93 -6.33 27.03
C PRO A 30 -24.09 -6.10 28.03
N GLY A 31 -24.95 -7.09 28.20
CA GLY A 31 -26.06 -7.03 29.17
C GLY A 31 -25.59 -6.96 30.62
N LYS A 32 -24.38 -7.43 30.91
CA LYS A 32 -23.68 -7.30 32.20
C LYS A 32 -22.24 -6.87 31.92
N GLY A 33 -21.78 -5.83 32.64
CA GLY A 33 -20.42 -5.27 32.48
C GLY A 33 -20.39 -3.92 31.77
N GLY A 34 -19.21 -3.32 31.71
CA GLY A 34 -18.97 -2.03 31.06
C GLY A 34 -18.97 -2.15 29.54
N ALA A 35 -19.49 -1.13 28.84
CA ALA A 35 -19.40 -1.04 27.42
C ALA A 35 -17.93 -0.91 26.96
N PHE A 36 -17.60 -1.51 25.84
CA PHE A 36 -16.25 -1.48 25.28
C PHE A 36 -16.28 -1.32 23.75
N VAL A 37 -15.13 -0.97 23.17
CA VAL A 37 -14.94 -0.84 21.74
C VAL A 37 -13.83 -1.81 21.30
N ARG A 38 -14.19 -2.77 20.48
CA ARG A 38 -13.26 -3.70 19.85
C ARG A 38 -12.71 -3.07 18.57
N THR A 39 -11.40 -3.09 18.40
CA THR A 39 -10.75 -2.49 17.23
C THR A 39 -9.77 -3.44 16.56
N ARG A 40 -9.60 -3.27 15.24
CA ARG A 40 -8.47 -3.78 14.48
C ARG A 40 -7.61 -2.59 14.06
N LEU A 41 -6.36 -2.65 14.41
CA LEU A 41 -5.40 -1.57 14.24
C LEU A 41 -4.23 -2.04 13.36
N ARG A 42 -3.85 -1.23 12.38
CA ARG A 42 -2.63 -1.44 11.61
C ARG A 42 -1.55 -0.51 12.13
N ASN A 43 -0.41 -1.06 12.51
CA ASN A 43 0.76 -0.28 12.87
C ASN A 43 1.27 0.47 11.63
N LEU A 44 1.43 1.80 11.73
CA LEU A 44 1.86 2.63 10.60
C LEU A 44 3.34 2.43 10.26
N ASP A 45 4.16 2.04 11.23
CA ASP A 45 5.60 1.89 11.04
C ASP A 45 5.98 0.48 10.55
N THR A 46 5.25 -0.55 10.97
CA THR A 46 5.56 -1.96 10.65
C THR A 46 4.56 -2.64 9.72
N GLY A 47 3.37 -2.07 9.54
CA GLY A 47 2.27 -2.67 8.78
C GLY A 47 1.53 -3.80 9.52
N ALA A 48 2.00 -4.23 10.68
CA ALA A 48 1.38 -5.31 11.46
C ALA A 48 -0.04 -4.94 11.92
N VAL A 49 -0.94 -5.91 11.82
CA VAL A 49 -2.34 -5.75 12.25
C VAL A 49 -2.52 -6.43 13.60
N ILE A 50 -3.08 -5.68 14.55
CA ILE A 50 -3.42 -6.18 15.90
C ILE A 50 -4.88 -5.92 16.23
N GLU A 51 -5.43 -6.69 17.16
CA GLU A 51 -6.72 -6.41 17.77
C GLU A 51 -6.50 -5.79 19.16
N LYS A 52 -7.24 -4.72 19.47
CA LYS A 52 -7.22 -4.08 20.77
C LYS A 52 -8.62 -3.67 21.18
N THR A 53 -8.93 -3.85 22.45
CA THR A 53 -10.19 -3.44 23.05
C THR A 53 -9.95 -2.24 23.96
N PHE A 54 -10.78 -1.21 23.79
CA PHE A 54 -10.79 -0.01 24.61
C PHE A 54 -12.06 0.05 25.43
N ARG A 55 -12.03 0.74 26.56
CA ARG A 55 -13.26 1.05 27.31
C ARG A 55 -14.08 2.08 26.53
N ALA A 56 -15.40 2.00 26.62
CA ALA A 56 -16.25 3.02 26.02
C ALA A 56 -15.95 4.40 26.66
N GLY A 57 -15.73 5.42 25.81
CA GLY A 57 -15.38 6.76 26.27
C GLY A 57 -13.90 6.96 26.61
N GLU A 58 -13.06 5.93 26.52
CA GLU A 58 -11.62 6.07 26.71
C GLU A 58 -11.01 7.06 25.72
N LYS A 59 -10.09 7.89 26.20
CA LYS A 59 -9.39 8.89 25.37
C LYS A 59 -8.04 8.34 24.94
N VAL A 60 -7.73 8.50 23.67
CA VAL A 60 -6.44 8.15 23.07
C VAL A 60 -5.87 9.37 22.35
N GLU A 61 -4.55 9.40 22.20
CA GLU A 61 -3.86 10.44 21.43
C GLU A 61 -4.16 10.27 19.95
N SER A 62 -4.60 11.35 19.28
CA SER A 62 -4.76 11.36 17.83
C SER A 62 -3.43 11.66 17.15
N VAL A 63 -3.14 10.98 16.06
CA VAL A 63 -1.98 11.22 15.21
C VAL A 63 -2.45 11.99 13.96
N ARG A 64 -1.75 13.07 13.63
CA ARG A 64 -2.03 13.82 12.42
C ARG A 64 -1.42 13.09 11.23
N THR A 65 -2.25 12.72 10.28
CA THR A 65 -1.81 12.12 9.03
C THR A 65 -2.06 13.09 7.87
N GLU A 66 -1.17 13.06 6.91
CA GLU A 66 -1.26 13.85 5.69
C GLU A 66 -0.88 12.96 4.50
N SER A 67 -1.69 12.98 3.46
CA SER A 67 -1.43 12.27 2.22
C SER A 67 -1.16 13.29 1.12
N ARG A 68 -0.03 13.15 0.42
CA ARG A 68 0.36 14.06 -0.66
C ARG A 68 0.66 13.30 -1.94
N PRO A 69 0.17 13.80 -3.09
CA PRO A 69 0.57 13.25 -4.37
C PRO A 69 2.02 13.65 -4.68
N MET A 70 2.83 12.67 -5.07
CA MET A 70 4.22 12.86 -5.45
C MET A 70 4.53 12.12 -6.74
N THR A 71 5.53 12.60 -7.45
CA THR A 71 6.04 11.97 -8.66
C THR A 71 7.38 11.31 -8.37
N PHE A 72 7.54 10.05 -8.76
CA PHE A 72 8.81 9.36 -8.66
C PHE A 72 9.78 9.87 -9.72
N LEU A 73 10.98 10.24 -9.30
CA LEU A 73 12.02 10.76 -10.18
C LEU A 73 13.02 9.68 -10.57
N TYR A 74 13.75 9.14 -9.60
CA TYR A 74 14.79 8.13 -9.82
C TYR A 74 15.13 7.40 -8.52
N ARG A 75 15.85 6.30 -8.66
CA ARG A 75 16.41 5.52 -7.58
C ARG A 75 17.92 5.65 -7.53
N ASP A 76 18.48 5.81 -6.34
CA ASP A 76 19.91 5.72 -6.07
C ASP A 76 20.14 4.76 -4.89
N GLY A 77 20.69 3.58 -5.20
CA GLY A 77 20.84 2.51 -4.20
C GLY A 77 19.50 2.10 -3.57
N ASP A 78 19.40 2.28 -2.26
CA ASP A 78 18.20 1.97 -1.49
C ASP A 78 17.27 3.17 -1.27
N LEU A 79 17.57 4.31 -1.89
CA LEU A 79 16.78 5.53 -1.81
C LEU A 79 15.99 5.76 -3.09
N PHE A 80 14.72 6.07 -2.93
CA PHE A 80 13.82 6.49 -3.99
C PHE A 80 13.53 7.98 -3.82
N TYR A 81 13.74 8.75 -4.88
CA TYR A 81 13.56 10.21 -4.88
C TYR A 81 12.23 10.57 -5.50
N PHE A 82 11.45 11.32 -4.74
CA PHE A 82 10.12 11.79 -5.13
C PHE A 82 10.06 13.31 -5.10
N MET A 83 9.24 13.88 -5.95
CA MET A 83 8.96 15.31 -6.01
C MET A 83 7.49 15.55 -5.65
N ASP A 84 7.25 16.43 -4.71
CA ASP A 84 5.91 16.91 -4.37
C ASP A 84 5.29 17.61 -5.58
N SER A 85 4.11 17.20 -6.00
CA SER A 85 3.44 17.73 -7.20
C SER A 85 2.95 19.19 -7.03
N GLU A 86 2.85 19.67 -5.80
CA GLU A 86 2.38 21.03 -5.48
C GLU A 86 3.54 21.99 -5.18
N THR A 87 4.48 21.55 -4.33
CA THR A 87 5.58 22.41 -3.86
C THR A 87 6.87 22.26 -4.67
N TYR A 88 6.99 21.17 -5.46
CA TYR A 88 8.19 20.79 -6.21
C TYR A 88 9.40 20.43 -5.33
N ASP A 89 9.20 20.32 -4.01
CA ASP A 89 10.23 19.84 -3.11
C ASP A 89 10.54 18.36 -3.36
N GLN A 90 11.81 18.01 -3.27
CA GLN A 90 12.27 16.64 -3.43
C GLN A 90 12.55 16.00 -2.07
N ILE A 91 12.12 14.75 -1.92
CA ILE A 91 12.41 13.94 -0.74
C ILE A 91 12.98 12.59 -1.14
N ALA A 92 13.83 12.03 -0.30
CA ALA A 92 14.36 10.68 -0.43
C ALA A 92 13.64 9.75 0.55
N ILE A 93 13.11 8.66 0.06
CA ILE A 93 12.39 7.65 0.86
C ILE A 93 13.16 6.32 0.75
N PRO A 94 13.56 5.70 1.88
CA PRO A 94 14.20 4.39 1.87
C PRO A 94 13.29 3.29 1.31
N VAL A 95 13.88 2.31 0.65
CA VAL A 95 13.15 1.17 0.08
C VAL A 95 12.34 0.40 1.12
N GLU A 96 12.79 0.36 2.37
CA GLU A 96 12.09 -0.29 3.47
C GLU A 96 10.71 0.34 3.74
N VAL A 97 10.58 1.65 3.56
CA VAL A 97 9.31 2.37 3.70
C VAL A 97 8.36 2.07 2.53
N LEU A 98 8.90 1.92 1.32
CA LEU A 98 8.10 1.55 0.16
C LEU A 98 7.60 0.11 0.25
N GLY A 99 8.42 -0.79 0.76
CA GLY A 99 8.09 -2.21 0.79
C GLY A 99 7.73 -2.76 -0.59
N GLU A 100 6.61 -3.46 -0.69
CA GLU A 100 6.12 -4.02 -1.96
C GLU A 100 5.74 -2.97 -3.01
N ALA A 101 5.43 -1.74 -2.60
CA ALA A 101 5.10 -0.66 -3.53
C ALA A 101 6.23 -0.37 -4.52
N SER A 102 7.49 -0.64 -4.15
CA SER A 102 8.65 -0.44 -5.02
C SER A 102 8.56 -1.19 -6.36
N GLY A 103 7.86 -2.32 -6.39
CA GLY A 103 7.63 -3.12 -7.61
C GLY A 103 6.62 -2.51 -8.58
N TYR A 104 5.91 -1.46 -8.18
CA TYR A 104 4.88 -0.80 -9.01
C TYR A 104 5.24 0.63 -9.40
N ILE A 105 6.43 1.10 -9.04
CA ILE A 105 6.86 2.49 -9.24
C ILE A 105 7.80 2.57 -10.42
N VAL A 106 7.44 3.42 -11.39
CA VAL A 106 8.26 3.72 -12.56
C VAL A 106 8.58 5.21 -12.61
N PRO A 107 9.68 5.63 -13.26
CA PRO A 107 10.01 7.05 -13.43
C PRO A 107 8.83 7.86 -13.98
N ASN A 108 8.60 9.03 -13.42
CA ASN A 108 7.47 9.92 -13.70
C ASN A 108 6.09 9.36 -13.30
N GLY A 109 6.04 8.20 -12.62
CA GLY A 109 4.82 7.65 -12.07
C GLY A 109 4.36 8.44 -10.84
N GLU A 110 3.05 8.62 -10.70
CA GLU A 110 2.46 9.25 -9.53
C GLU A 110 2.21 8.24 -8.41
N VAL A 111 2.44 8.68 -7.18
CA VAL A 111 2.17 7.91 -5.96
C VAL A 111 1.52 8.82 -4.93
N SER A 112 0.93 8.21 -3.91
CA SER A 112 0.45 8.93 -2.72
C SER A 112 1.39 8.62 -1.55
N VAL A 113 2.01 9.66 -0.99
CA VAL A 113 2.91 9.54 0.15
C VAL A 113 2.15 9.90 1.42
N LEU A 114 2.05 8.95 2.34
CA LEU A 114 1.41 9.13 3.64
C LEU A 114 2.46 9.49 4.68
N SER A 115 2.24 10.60 5.37
CA SER A 115 3.03 11.04 6.53
C SER A 115 2.19 10.99 7.80
N ALA A 116 2.82 10.67 8.91
CA ALA A 116 2.23 10.71 10.24
C ALA A 116 3.13 11.55 11.15
N ASP A 117 2.58 12.61 11.75
CA ASP A 117 3.32 13.61 12.54
C ASP A 117 4.56 14.16 11.82
N GLY A 118 4.47 14.36 10.51
CA GLY A 118 5.54 14.90 9.65
C GLY A 118 6.57 13.87 9.15
N GLU A 119 6.47 12.61 9.55
CA GLU A 119 7.35 11.53 9.07
C GLU A 119 6.64 10.66 8.03
N VAL A 120 7.33 10.32 6.94
CA VAL A 120 6.81 9.42 5.93
C VAL A 120 6.68 8.00 6.50
N VAL A 121 5.48 7.43 6.43
CA VAL A 121 5.20 6.08 6.95
C VAL A 121 4.86 5.08 5.85
N SER A 122 4.35 5.52 4.71
CA SER A 122 4.08 4.62 3.58
C SER A 122 3.99 5.38 2.25
N VAL A 123 4.15 4.62 1.17
CA VAL A 123 3.95 5.08 -0.21
C VAL A 123 2.95 4.14 -0.85
N GLU A 124 1.88 4.70 -1.41
CA GLU A 124 0.83 3.95 -2.07
C GLU A 124 0.87 4.22 -3.59
N PRO A 125 1.07 3.18 -4.42
CA PRO A 125 0.94 3.32 -5.87
C PRO A 125 -0.53 3.50 -6.25
N PRO A 126 -0.83 3.92 -7.51
CA PRO A 126 -2.20 3.89 -8.03
C PRO A 126 -2.80 2.48 -7.94
N ALA A 127 -4.13 2.37 -8.03
CA ALA A 127 -4.83 1.08 -7.97
C ALA A 127 -4.38 0.09 -9.04
N HIS A 128 -3.91 0.58 -10.18
CA HIS A 128 -3.30 -0.21 -11.25
C HIS A 128 -2.18 0.58 -11.92
N VAL A 129 -1.22 -0.12 -12.46
CA VAL A 129 -0.07 0.44 -13.17
C VAL A 129 0.19 -0.31 -14.46
N ASP A 130 0.75 0.38 -15.44
CA ASP A 130 1.14 -0.18 -16.72
C ASP A 130 2.66 -0.38 -16.73
N LEU A 131 3.09 -1.64 -16.87
CA LEU A 131 4.50 -2.04 -16.78
C LEU A 131 4.89 -2.86 -18.00
N ALA A 132 6.08 -2.61 -18.54
CA ALA A 132 6.63 -3.39 -19.64
C ALA A 132 7.12 -4.76 -19.16
N VAL A 133 6.92 -5.77 -19.99
CA VAL A 133 7.45 -7.13 -19.76
C VAL A 133 8.92 -7.16 -20.14
N ALA A 134 9.79 -7.37 -19.17
CA ALA A 134 11.25 -7.48 -19.38
C ALA A 134 11.67 -8.90 -19.75
N GLU A 135 11.08 -9.91 -19.11
CA GLU A 135 11.38 -11.33 -19.35
C GLU A 135 10.10 -12.17 -19.21
N THR A 136 9.92 -13.11 -20.11
CA THR A 136 8.91 -14.15 -20.02
C THR A 136 9.26 -15.30 -20.96
N ASP A 137 8.83 -16.49 -20.64
CA ASP A 137 8.99 -17.65 -21.51
C ASP A 137 8.05 -17.56 -22.72
N PRO A 138 8.43 -18.13 -23.87
CA PRO A 138 7.50 -18.25 -24.99
C PRO A 138 6.35 -19.18 -24.63
N GLY A 139 5.13 -18.75 -24.94
CA GLY A 139 3.94 -19.57 -24.80
C GLY A 139 3.97 -20.73 -25.79
N LEU A 140 4.19 -21.97 -25.36
CA LEU A 140 4.18 -23.13 -26.21
C LEU A 140 2.74 -23.51 -26.58
N LYS A 141 2.48 -23.69 -27.88
CA LYS A 141 1.21 -24.24 -28.36
C LYS A 141 1.10 -25.70 -27.88
N GLY A 142 0.12 -25.97 -27.05
CA GLY A 142 -0.22 -27.31 -26.58
C GLY A 142 -0.25 -27.50 -25.07
N ASP A 143 0.19 -26.51 -24.29
CA ASP A 143 0.30 -26.66 -22.84
C ASP A 143 -1.02 -26.60 -22.07
N THR A 144 -2.10 -26.12 -22.68
CA THR A 144 -3.47 -26.34 -22.15
C THR A 144 -4.54 -25.86 -23.12
N ALA A 145 -5.60 -26.61 -23.22
CA ALA A 145 -6.75 -26.32 -24.08
C ALA A 145 -7.55 -25.07 -23.65
N THR A 146 -7.35 -24.54 -22.44
CA THR A 146 -8.08 -23.39 -21.92
C THR A 146 -7.26 -22.63 -20.88
N GLY A 147 -6.78 -21.44 -21.23
CA GLY A 147 -6.44 -20.40 -20.25
C GLY A 147 -5.19 -20.64 -19.40
N GLY A 148 -4.15 -21.23 -19.94
CA GLY A 148 -2.87 -21.33 -19.26
C GLY A 148 -2.24 -19.97 -18.96
N SER A 149 -1.49 -19.88 -17.87
CA SER A 149 -0.71 -18.73 -17.49
C SER A 149 0.77 -19.07 -17.38
N LYS A 150 1.62 -18.06 -17.47
CA LYS A 150 3.05 -18.17 -17.30
C LYS A 150 3.58 -16.98 -16.48
N PRO A 151 4.72 -17.14 -15.79
CA PRO A 151 5.35 -16.03 -15.10
C PRO A 151 5.96 -15.03 -16.10
N ALA A 152 5.82 -13.76 -15.82
CA ALA A 152 6.50 -12.68 -16.52
C ALA A 152 7.18 -11.77 -15.50
N THR A 153 8.44 -11.44 -15.75
CA THR A 153 9.18 -10.44 -14.99
C THR A 153 9.01 -9.08 -15.67
N LEU A 154 8.50 -8.12 -14.92
CA LEU A 154 8.25 -6.78 -15.42
C LEU A 154 9.49 -5.89 -15.23
N GLU A 155 9.49 -4.71 -15.86
CA GLU A 155 10.62 -3.77 -15.84
C GLU A 155 11.08 -3.35 -14.43
N THR A 156 10.23 -3.43 -13.44
CA THR A 156 10.54 -3.13 -12.03
C THR A 156 11.12 -4.32 -11.26
N GLY A 157 11.20 -5.50 -11.87
CA GLY A 157 11.56 -6.76 -11.23
C GLY A 157 10.38 -7.53 -10.63
N LEU A 158 9.18 -6.97 -10.67
CA LEU A 158 7.96 -7.65 -10.21
C LEU A 158 7.65 -8.84 -11.12
N VAL A 159 7.32 -9.99 -10.52
CA VAL A 159 6.88 -11.19 -11.25
C VAL A 159 5.38 -11.34 -11.09
N VAL A 160 4.68 -11.46 -12.21
CA VAL A 160 3.22 -11.67 -12.26
C VAL A 160 2.87 -12.83 -13.19
N GLN A 161 1.74 -13.47 -12.94
CA GLN A 161 1.19 -14.48 -13.85
C GLN A 161 0.44 -13.78 -14.99
N VAL A 162 0.80 -14.09 -16.21
CA VAL A 162 0.20 -13.50 -17.42
C VAL A 162 -0.31 -14.58 -18.36
N PRO A 163 -1.26 -14.26 -19.25
CA PRO A 163 -1.68 -15.19 -20.31
C PRO A 163 -0.51 -15.61 -21.21
N LEU A 164 -0.60 -16.78 -21.83
CA LEU A 164 0.46 -17.35 -22.67
C LEU A 164 0.80 -16.49 -23.90
N PHE A 165 -0.12 -15.64 -24.36
CA PHE A 165 0.09 -14.77 -25.53
C PHE A 165 0.94 -13.53 -25.24
N ILE A 166 1.27 -13.25 -23.99
CA ILE A 166 2.10 -12.09 -23.61
C ILE A 166 3.57 -12.38 -23.97
N ASN A 167 4.21 -11.41 -24.58
CA ASN A 167 5.60 -11.46 -25.02
C ASN A 167 6.46 -10.39 -24.35
N VAL A 168 7.76 -10.58 -24.39
CA VAL A 168 8.74 -9.55 -24.00
C VAL A 168 8.49 -8.28 -24.83
N GLY A 169 8.48 -7.13 -24.17
CA GLY A 169 8.21 -5.82 -24.78
C GLY A 169 6.74 -5.42 -24.77
N ASP A 170 5.81 -6.34 -24.48
CA ASP A 170 4.41 -5.98 -24.24
C ASP A 170 4.30 -5.14 -22.97
N THR A 171 3.33 -4.23 -22.96
CA THR A 171 2.94 -3.49 -21.73
C THR A 171 1.70 -4.13 -21.15
N VAL A 172 1.74 -4.45 -19.87
CA VAL A 172 0.63 -5.06 -19.16
C VAL A 172 0.16 -4.18 -18.02
N ARG A 173 -1.15 -4.15 -17.82
CA ARG A 173 -1.78 -3.50 -16.67
C ARG A 173 -1.92 -4.49 -15.54
N VAL A 174 -1.44 -4.08 -14.35
CA VAL A 174 -1.43 -4.90 -13.15
C VAL A 174 -2.20 -4.19 -12.05
N ASP A 175 -3.05 -4.94 -11.35
CA ASP A 175 -3.69 -4.47 -10.11
C ASP A 175 -2.64 -4.45 -8.98
N THR A 176 -2.45 -3.28 -8.37
CA THR A 176 -1.42 -3.09 -7.34
C THR A 176 -1.78 -3.69 -5.99
N ARG A 177 -3.05 -4.01 -5.76
CA ARG A 177 -3.55 -4.60 -4.52
C ARG A 177 -3.47 -6.12 -4.54
N THR A 178 -3.85 -6.72 -5.68
CA THR A 178 -3.91 -8.19 -5.85
C THR A 178 -2.68 -8.77 -6.54
N LYS A 179 -1.83 -7.95 -7.17
CA LYS A 179 -0.70 -8.34 -8.04
C LYS A 179 -1.13 -9.10 -9.29
N GLU A 180 -2.38 -8.94 -9.70
CA GLU A 180 -2.94 -9.68 -10.82
C GLU A 180 -2.83 -8.90 -12.12
N TYR A 181 -2.52 -9.62 -13.19
CA TYR A 181 -2.63 -9.12 -14.55
C TYR A 181 -4.10 -8.78 -14.87
N LEU A 182 -4.35 -7.60 -15.42
CA LEU A 182 -5.67 -7.16 -15.84
C LEU A 182 -5.85 -7.23 -17.34
N THR A 183 -4.93 -6.61 -18.09
CA THR A 183 -5.01 -6.56 -19.55
C THR A 183 -3.65 -6.19 -20.15
N ARG A 184 -3.50 -6.47 -21.45
CA ARG A 184 -2.43 -5.88 -22.25
C ARG A 184 -2.86 -4.50 -22.74
N VAL A 185 -1.96 -3.54 -22.65
CA VAL A 185 -2.18 -2.14 -23.04
C VAL A 185 -1.60 -1.87 -24.42
#